data_ae605e697e948d5ea9641dd09fabb7ac
#
_entry.id   ae605e697e948d5ea9641dd09fabb7ac
#
_cell.length_a   1.000
_cell.length_b   1.000
_cell.length_c   1.000
_cell.angle_alpha   90.00
_cell.angle_beta   90.00
_cell.angle_gamma   90.00
#
_symmetry.space_group_name_H-M   'P 1'
#
loop_
_entity.id
_entity.type
_entity.pdbx_description
1 polymer ?
#
loop_
_entity_poly.entity_id
_entity_poly.type
_entity_poly.pdbx_seq_one_letter_code
_entity_poly.pdbx_strand_id
1 'polypeptide(L)'
;MDISPENKNKNEIPAADKKNPPSELEKLAGKKSGTIIIWSKHDRQDGKPSDLIQNFKLWAGRSFRKFIFKGIKIIVDNEEIKSIDPTFMNVKTSKFPEDKKGELVDSVKISWPVDPEKRKSNDEKEDIIVTITIAPKELREGRGDGKSNPNAEKFKKIQKERNMNEDWNGVSILRNDREVFFGYPHPWTGGLDLNQPRGRWIGFEISFNAVHDKSFVVKNIKTGAKPVRELKKAITAAAGPLYKNALEKVKQQWDKYEADLEIESRRSTTGTGHEVAENIAKGQKGPKDALTQNKDEIKLNANALDLLAEQSRQARAAWEAKFQSQPYTIVDGEWKGDDFVQIAYTKEGAVMKYNLSHPLHKEIINISTSMENESDPEKLKASAKRLKVVNDLILLSFC
;
A
#
# COMPACT_ATOMS: atom_id res chain seq x y z
N MET A 1 5.97 8.93 -44.93
CA MET A 1 7.18 8.44 -45.61
C MET A 1 6.77 7.19 -46.36
N ASP A 2 6.81 7.18 -47.66
CA ASP A 2 6.54 5.98 -48.46
C ASP A 2 7.79 5.11 -48.46
N ILE A 3 7.69 3.96 -47.77
CA ILE A 3 8.78 2.97 -47.65
C ILE A 3 8.64 1.81 -48.65
N SER A 4 7.86 2.04 -49.74
CA SER A 4 7.79 1.07 -50.83
C SER A 4 9.14 0.73 -51.39
N PRO A 5 9.36 -0.47 -51.95
CA PRO A 5 10.64 -0.86 -52.52
C PRO A 5 11.20 0.10 -53.54
N GLU A 6 10.33 0.79 -54.27
CA GLU A 6 10.64 1.77 -55.30
C GLU A 6 11.23 3.08 -54.75
N ASN A 7 10.97 3.42 -53.49
CA ASN A 7 11.44 4.62 -52.82
C ASN A 7 12.57 4.42 -51.82
N LYS A 8 13.07 3.21 -51.66
CA LYS A 8 14.12 2.88 -50.67
C LYS A 8 15.41 3.68 -50.80
N ASN A 9 15.69 4.23 -51.99
CA ASN A 9 16.95 4.96 -52.29
C ASN A 9 16.75 6.47 -52.35
N LYS A 10 15.59 7.01 -52.08
CA LYS A 10 15.37 8.47 -52.05
C LYS A 10 15.62 8.98 -50.64
N ASN A 11 16.82 9.49 -50.40
CA ASN A 11 17.20 10.17 -49.15
C ASN A 11 16.58 11.57 -49.00
N GLU A 12 15.77 12.01 -49.96
CA GLU A 12 15.15 13.33 -49.95
C GLU A 12 13.76 13.26 -49.30
N ILE A 13 13.54 14.06 -48.27
CA ILE A 13 12.20 14.31 -47.74
C ILE A 13 11.48 15.18 -48.76
N PRO A 14 10.35 14.74 -49.37
CA PRO A 14 9.60 15.55 -50.31
C PRO A 14 9.26 16.91 -49.69
N ALA A 15 9.34 17.96 -50.49
CA ALA A 15 8.91 19.29 -50.08
C ALA A 15 7.44 19.21 -49.58
N ALA A 16 7.17 19.87 -48.45
CA ALA A 16 5.84 19.91 -47.90
C ALA A 16 4.88 20.68 -48.81
N ASP A 17 3.84 20.02 -49.29
CA ASP A 17 2.75 20.68 -50.00
C ASP A 17 1.93 21.56 -49.03
N LYS A 18 1.70 22.83 -49.41
CA LYS A 18 0.77 23.71 -48.70
C LYS A 18 -0.64 23.33 -49.12
N LYS A 19 -1.34 22.55 -48.30
CA LYS A 19 -2.74 22.21 -48.47
C LYS A 19 -3.52 22.72 -47.29
N ASN A 20 -4.72 23.25 -47.54
CA ASN A 20 -5.68 23.57 -46.48
C ASN A 20 -6.11 22.27 -45.81
N PRO A 21 -6.24 22.23 -44.46
CA PRO A 21 -6.77 21.05 -43.80
C PRO A 21 -8.21 20.78 -44.31
N PRO A 22 -8.65 19.52 -44.34
CA PRO A 22 -10.04 19.18 -44.57
C PRO A 22 -10.96 20.03 -43.69
N SER A 23 -12.07 20.53 -44.23
CA SER A 23 -13.02 21.42 -43.50
C SER A 23 -13.47 20.85 -42.16
N GLU A 24 -13.58 19.56 -42.07
CA GLU A 24 -13.93 18.82 -40.84
C GLU A 24 -12.86 18.97 -39.73
N LEU A 25 -11.62 19.20 -40.11
CA LEU A 25 -10.47 19.32 -39.20
C LEU A 25 -10.06 20.76 -38.91
N GLU A 26 -10.60 21.74 -39.64
CA GLU A 26 -10.34 23.17 -39.41
C GLU A 26 -10.70 23.60 -37.98
N LYS A 27 -11.78 23.04 -37.45
CA LYS A 27 -12.23 23.27 -36.06
C LYS A 27 -11.24 22.74 -35.01
N LEU A 28 -10.48 21.71 -35.35
CA LEU A 28 -9.50 21.07 -34.46
C LEU A 28 -8.15 21.79 -34.50
N ALA A 29 -7.83 22.47 -35.61
CA ALA A 29 -6.53 23.11 -35.82
C ALA A 29 -6.26 24.29 -34.87
N GLY A 30 -7.26 24.82 -34.19
CA GLY A 30 -7.15 25.98 -33.32
C GLY A 30 -6.83 27.27 -34.07
N LYS A 31 -7.00 28.43 -33.41
CA LYS A 31 -6.84 29.75 -34.04
C LYS A 31 -5.38 30.22 -34.21
N LYS A 32 -4.40 29.56 -33.61
CA LYS A 32 -3.00 30.07 -33.55
C LYS A 32 -2.00 29.20 -34.28
N SER A 33 -1.88 27.93 -33.90
CA SER A 33 -1.00 26.97 -34.54
C SER A 33 -1.36 25.56 -34.08
N GLY A 34 -1.03 24.56 -34.92
CA GLY A 34 -1.31 23.16 -34.57
C GLY A 34 -0.73 22.21 -35.60
N THR A 35 -0.67 20.93 -35.25
CA THR A 35 -0.30 19.84 -36.14
C THR A 35 -1.43 18.84 -36.17
N ILE A 36 -1.88 18.44 -37.35
CA ILE A 36 -2.89 17.40 -37.55
C ILE A 36 -2.21 16.22 -38.24
N ILE A 37 -2.34 15.05 -37.64
CA ILE A 37 -1.85 13.79 -38.21
C ILE A 37 -3.07 12.92 -38.48
N ILE A 38 -3.27 12.55 -39.76
CA ILE A 38 -4.34 11.66 -40.20
C ILE A 38 -3.72 10.31 -40.54
N TRP A 39 -4.17 9.29 -39.85
CA TRP A 39 -3.77 7.91 -40.14
C TRP A 39 -5.01 7.11 -40.54
N SER A 40 -5.08 6.70 -41.78
CA SER A 40 -6.18 5.94 -42.38
C SER A 40 -5.66 4.57 -42.87
N LYS A 41 -6.58 3.66 -43.14
CA LYS A 41 -6.31 2.32 -43.68
C LYS A 41 -5.40 1.49 -42.78
N HIS A 42 -5.84 1.31 -41.50
CA HIS A 42 -5.19 0.38 -40.58
C HIS A 42 -5.42 -1.06 -41.08
N ASP A 43 -4.36 -1.74 -41.43
CA ASP A 43 -4.39 -3.11 -41.96
C ASP A 43 -4.21 -4.20 -40.88
N ARG A 44 -3.75 -3.81 -39.70
CA ARG A 44 -3.53 -4.73 -38.57
C ARG A 44 -4.05 -4.11 -37.29
N GLN A 45 -5.27 -4.39 -36.98
CA GLN A 45 -5.88 -4.06 -35.71
C GLN A 45 -6.38 -5.34 -35.04
N ASP A 46 -5.67 -5.75 -33.98
CA ASP A 46 -6.12 -6.86 -33.14
C ASP A 46 -7.07 -6.34 -32.07
N GLY A 47 -8.25 -6.99 -31.94
CA GLY A 47 -9.25 -6.68 -30.91
C GLY A 47 -10.26 -5.63 -31.31
N LYS A 48 -11.12 -5.25 -30.34
CA LYS A 48 -12.19 -4.27 -30.54
C LYS A 48 -11.65 -2.85 -30.45
N PRO A 49 -12.14 -1.88 -31.25
CA PRO A 49 -11.71 -0.49 -31.17
C PRO A 49 -11.87 0.12 -29.77
N SER A 50 -12.93 -0.25 -29.04
CA SER A 50 -13.15 0.19 -27.65
C SER A 50 -12.02 -0.20 -26.72
N ASP A 51 -11.51 -1.42 -26.85
CA ASP A 51 -10.45 -1.94 -25.98
C ASP A 51 -9.12 -1.26 -26.29
N LEU A 52 -8.87 -0.99 -27.58
CA LEU A 52 -7.71 -0.21 -28.00
C LEU A 52 -7.73 1.19 -27.40
N ILE A 53 -8.87 1.89 -27.48
CA ILE A 53 -9.03 3.23 -26.91
C ILE A 53 -8.81 3.21 -25.38
N GLN A 54 -9.41 2.25 -24.68
CA GLN A 54 -9.23 2.13 -23.22
C GLN A 54 -7.78 1.84 -22.84
N ASN A 55 -7.13 0.89 -23.51
CA ASN A 55 -5.72 0.58 -23.28
C ASN A 55 -4.83 1.78 -23.59
N PHE A 56 -5.14 2.54 -24.64
CA PHE A 56 -4.42 3.76 -24.99
C PHE A 56 -4.59 4.84 -23.90
N LYS A 57 -5.81 5.04 -23.37
CA LYS A 57 -6.06 5.97 -22.26
C LYS A 57 -5.21 5.64 -21.04
N LEU A 58 -5.17 4.37 -20.64
CA LEU A 58 -4.34 3.91 -19.51
C LEU A 58 -2.85 4.12 -19.77
N TRP A 59 -2.40 3.72 -20.95
CA TRP A 59 -1.00 3.90 -21.35
C TRP A 59 -0.61 5.39 -21.40
N ALA A 60 -1.43 6.25 -22.00
CA ALA A 60 -1.18 7.68 -22.11
C ALA A 60 -1.14 8.36 -20.73
N GLY A 61 -2.11 8.03 -19.86
CA GLY A 61 -2.17 8.56 -18.49
C GLY A 61 -0.93 8.24 -17.68
N ARG A 62 -0.31 7.06 -17.88
CA ARG A 62 0.93 6.68 -17.22
C ARG A 62 2.15 7.25 -17.94
N SER A 63 2.25 7.04 -19.25
CA SER A 63 3.46 7.39 -20.02
C SER A 63 3.71 8.89 -20.10
N PHE A 64 2.65 9.69 -20.09
CA PHE A 64 2.73 11.15 -20.15
C PHE A 64 2.37 11.83 -18.82
N ARG A 65 2.34 11.10 -17.69
CA ARG A 65 1.94 11.65 -16.39
C ARG A 65 2.70 12.92 -16.00
N LYS A 66 4.02 12.98 -16.24
CA LYS A 66 4.83 14.16 -15.90
C LYS A 66 4.43 15.41 -16.69
N PHE A 67 3.96 15.23 -17.92
CA PHE A 67 3.44 16.33 -18.75
C PHE A 67 2.07 16.77 -18.24
N ILE A 68 1.20 15.81 -17.87
CA ILE A 68 -0.10 16.09 -17.26
C ILE A 68 0.08 16.84 -15.94
N PHE A 69 1.09 16.49 -15.12
CA PHE A 69 1.44 17.22 -13.90
C PHE A 69 1.82 18.69 -14.17
N LYS A 70 2.41 18.96 -15.33
CA LYS A 70 2.78 20.31 -15.80
C LYS A 70 1.60 21.04 -16.47
N GLY A 71 0.40 20.46 -16.48
CA GLY A 71 -0.80 21.09 -17.03
C GLY A 71 -1.05 20.82 -18.52
N ILE A 72 -0.27 19.95 -19.17
CA ILE A 72 -0.56 19.50 -20.54
C ILE A 72 -1.82 18.63 -20.53
N LYS A 73 -2.79 18.99 -21.34
CA LYS A 73 -4.03 18.23 -21.50
C LYS A 73 -3.91 17.26 -22.65
N ILE A 74 -4.25 16.02 -22.41
CA ILE A 74 -4.33 14.95 -23.41
C ILE A 74 -5.81 14.56 -23.48
N ILE A 75 -6.40 14.64 -24.66
CA ILE A 75 -7.82 14.32 -24.89
C ILE A 75 -7.85 13.13 -25.84
N VAL A 76 -8.56 12.09 -25.47
CA VAL A 76 -8.78 10.88 -26.27
C VAL A 76 -10.27 10.60 -26.32
N ASP A 77 -10.84 10.56 -27.51
CA ASP A 77 -12.26 10.33 -27.71
C ASP A 77 -13.15 11.27 -26.85
N ASN A 78 -12.84 12.58 -26.94
CA ASN A 78 -13.48 13.68 -26.19
C ASN A 78 -13.35 13.60 -24.65
N GLU A 79 -12.57 12.69 -24.11
CA GLU A 79 -12.31 12.56 -22.67
C GLU A 79 -10.90 13.06 -22.31
N GLU A 80 -10.78 13.93 -21.33
CA GLU A 80 -9.49 14.36 -20.78
C GLU A 80 -8.85 13.25 -19.94
N ILE A 81 -7.68 12.80 -20.37
CA ILE A 81 -6.93 11.73 -19.72
C ILE A 81 -6.40 12.21 -18.37
N LYS A 82 -6.66 11.45 -17.35
CA LYS A 82 -6.11 11.65 -16.01
C LYS A 82 -4.79 10.90 -15.85
N SER A 83 -3.90 11.46 -15.02
CA SER A 83 -2.61 10.84 -14.78
C SER A 83 -2.73 9.55 -13.97
N ILE A 84 -1.83 8.61 -14.26
CA ILE A 84 -1.65 7.37 -13.51
C ILE A 84 -0.21 7.37 -13.01
N ASP A 85 -0.02 7.58 -11.71
CA ASP A 85 1.31 7.71 -11.11
C ASP A 85 1.70 6.47 -10.30
N PRO A 86 2.60 5.62 -10.82
CA PRO A 86 3.07 4.44 -10.09
C PRO A 86 3.92 4.79 -8.87
N THR A 87 4.30 6.05 -8.69
CA THR A 87 5.00 6.50 -7.48
C THR A 87 4.05 6.96 -6.37
N PHE A 88 2.74 7.08 -6.65
CA PHE A 88 1.71 7.56 -5.73
C PHE A 88 1.94 8.99 -5.20
N MET A 89 2.87 9.74 -5.77
CA MET A 89 3.26 11.06 -5.24
C MET A 89 2.39 12.20 -5.75
N ASN A 90 1.74 12.04 -6.92
CA ASN A 90 0.86 13.06 -7.47
C ASN A 90 -0.56 12.52 -7.67
N VAL A 91 -1.46 12.92 -6.77
CA VAL A 91 -2.87 12.53 -6.82
C VAL A 91 -3.76 13.58 -7.48
N LYS A 92 -3.34 14.86 -7.50
CA LYS A 92 -4.19 15.99 -7.95
C LYS A 92 -4.70 15.87 -9.38
N THR A 93 -3.92 15.27 -10.27
CA THR A 93 -4.27 15.09 -11.69
C THR A 93 -4.75 13.68 -12.00
N SER A 94 -4.88 12.82 -10.98
CA SER A 94 -5.39 11.46 -11.10
C SER A 94 -6.92 11.44 -11.21
N LYS A 95 -7.47 10.26 -11.45
CA LYS A 95 -8.92 10.01 -11.37
C LYS A 95 -9.46 10.13 -9.94
N PHE A 96 -8.58 10.04 -8.93
CA PHE A 96 -8.91 10.04 -7.50
C PHE A 96 -8.09 11.13 -6.78
N PRO A 97 -8.41 12.41 -6.99
CA PRO A 97 -7.64 13.52 -6.42
C PRO A 97 -7.76 13.62 -4.89
N GLU A 98 -8.75 12.95 -4.30
CA GLU A 98 -9.00 12.84 -2.86
C GLU A 98 -8.10 11.81 -2.17
N ASP A 99 -7.45 10.93 -2.92
CA ASP A 99 -6.54 9.95 -2.34
C ASP A 99 -5.38 10.65 -1.62
N LYS A 100 -4.90 10.04 -0.57
CA LYS A 100 -3.68 10.50 0.09
C LYS A 100 -2.46 10.21 -0.77
N LYS A 101 -1.47 11.07 -0.66
CA LYS A 101 -0.17 10.85 -1.31
C LYS A 101 0.57 9.69 -0.68
N GLY A 102 1.38 9.03 -1.49
CA GLY A 102 2.37 8.07 -1.01
C GLY A 102 3.47 8.72 -0.15
N GLU A 103 4.27 7.89 0.47
CA GLU A 103 5.44 8.26 1.25
C GLU A 103 6.69 8.18 0.38
N LEU A 104 7.50 9.24 0.32
CA LEU A 104 8.83 9.17 -0.28
C LEU A 104 9.76 8.44 0.69
N VAL A 105 10.35 7.33 0.24
CA VAL A 105 11.39 6.65 1.01
C VAL A 105 12.70 7.39 0.83
N ASP A 106 13.13 7.57 -0.42
CA ASP A 106 14.27 8.40 -0.79
C ASP A 106 14.35 8.59 -2.31
N SER A 107 15.21 9.54 -2.72
CA SER A 107 15.55 9.80 -4.11
C SER A 107 17.06 9.95 -4.23
N VAL A 108 17.72 8.99 -4.88
CA VAL A 108 19.18 8.97 -5.02
C VAL A 108 19.60 9.36 -6.43
N LYS A 109 20.71 10.10 -6.50
CA LYS A 109 21.35 10.50 -7.75
C LYS A 109 22.54 9.59 -8.03
N ILE A 110 22.60 9.06 -9.23
CA ILE A 110 23.70 8.25 -9.73
C ILE A 110 24.39 9.09 -10.82
N SER A 111 25.54 9.68 -10.49
CA SER A 111 26.34 10.42 -11.46
C SER A 111 26.97 9.44 -12.46
N TRP A 112 26.51 9.45 -13.70
CA TRP A 112 26.85 8.45 -14.72
C TRP A 112 27.48 9.10 -15.95
N PRO A 113 28.54 8.49 -16.57
CA PRO A 113 29.13 9.00 -17.78
C PRO A 113 28.13 9.13 -18.94
N VAL A 114 28.13 10.24 -19.63
CA VAL A 114 27.31 10.48 -20.83
C VAL A 114 27.63 9.47 -21.92
N ASP A 115 28.89 9.17 -22.12
CA ASP A 115 29.33 8.11 -23.04
C ASP A 115 29.71 6.85 -22.23
N PRO A 116 28.96 5.73 -22.35
CA PRO A 116 29.23 4.51 -21.59
C PRO A 116 30.58 3.85 -21.97
N GLU A 117 31.18 4.19 -23.10
CA GLU A 117 32.48 3.69 -23.53
C GLU A 117 33.62 4.48 -22.90
N LYS A 118 33.37 5.72 -22.48
CA LYS A 118 34.32 6.61 -21.82
C LYS A 118 34.02 6.64 -20.33
N ARG A 119 34.85 6.01 -19.50
CA ARG A 119 34.63 5.90 -18.03
C ARG A 119 35.79 6.47 -17.23
N LYS A 120 36.54 7.41 -17.78
CA LYS A 120 37.63 8.08 -17.05
C LYS A 120 37.04 9.10 -16.08
N SER A 121 37.77 9.43 -15.03
CA SER A 121 37.34 10.34 -13.96
C SER A 121 36.95 11.74 -14.43
N ASN A 122 37.51 12.19 -15.58
CA ASN A 122 37.27 13.52 -16.14
C ASN A 122 36.22 13.55 -17.26
N ASP A 123 35.52 12.44 -17.52
CA ASP A 123 34.46 12.41 -18.53
C ASP A 123 33.22 13.19 -18.04
N GLU A 124 32.50 13.77 -18.99
CA GLU A 124 31.24 14.43 -18.74
C GLU A 124 30.24 13.43 -18.12
N LYS A 125 29.65 13.81 -17.00
CA LYS A 125 28.67 13.01 -16.28
C LYS A 125 27.37 13.77 -16.11
N GLU A 126 26.27 13.05 -16.13
CA GLU A 126 24.96 13.58 -15.81
C GLU A 126 24.22 12.63 -14.86
N ASP A 127 23.30 13.18 -14.07
CA ASP A 127 22.63 12.42 -13.03
C ASP A 127 21.48 11.58 -13.60
N ILE A 128 21.46 10.33 -13.19
CA ILE A 128 20.31 9.42 -13.28
C ILE A 128 19.66 9.42 -11.89
N ILE A 129 18.37 9.71 -11.82
CA ILE A 129 17.65 9.81 -10.55
C ILE A 129 16.85 8.53 -10.34
N VAL A 130 17.01 7.91 -9.18
CA VAL A 130 16.23 6.75 -8.76
C VAL A 130 15.41 7.12 -7.54
N THR A 131 14.09 7.01 -7.66
CA THR A 131 13.13 7.37 -6.62
C THR A 131 12.38 6.14 -6.16
N ILE A 132 12.34 5.92 -4.84
CA ILE A 132 11.58 4.86 -4.19
C ILE A 132 10.51 5.50 -3.30
N THR A 133 9.27 5.05 -3.48
CA THR A 133 8.12 5.52 -2.72
C THR A 133 7.30 4.35 -2.21
N ILE A 134 6.39 4.61 -1.29
CA ILE A 134 5.43 3.63 -0.77
C ILE A 134 4.02 4.19 -1.00
N ALA A 135 3.10 3.36 -1.48
CA ALA A 135 1.69 3.70 -1.63
C ALA A 135 1.09 4.19 -0.30
N PRO A 136 0.08 5.06 -0.31
CA PRO A 136 -0.58 5.50 0.91
C PRO A 136 -1.21 4.32 1.67
N LYS A 137 -1.25 4.44 2.99
CA LYS A 137 -1.72 3.39 3.90
C LYS A 137 -3.13 2.91 3.53
N GLU A 138 -4.00 3.83 3.18
CA GLU A 138 -5.40 3.58 2.84
C GLU A 138 -5.60 2.67 1.62
N LEU A 139 -4.61 2.59 0.73
CA LEU A 139 -4.62 1.67 -0.41
C LEU A 139 -4.01 0.31 -0.06
N ARG A 140 -3.24 0.23 1.02
CA ARG A 140 -2.48 -0.96 1.44
C ARG A 140 -3.18 -1.77 2.52
N GLU A 141 -4.12 -1.17 3.23
CA GLU A 141 -4.91 -1.85 4.24
C GLU A 141 -5.74 -2.95 3.57
N GLY A 142 -5.71 -4.14 4.10
CA GLY A 142 -6.56 -5.21 3.61
C GLY A 142 -5.84 -6.36 2.97
N ARG A 143 -4.55 -6.55 3.20
CA ARG A 143 -3.95 -7.85 2.97
C ARG A 143 -4.54 -8.84 3.96
N GLY A 144 -5.00 -9.92 3.43
CA GLY A 144 -5.44 -11.13 4.06
C GLY A 144 -5.95 -12.00 2.94
N ASP A 145 -5.86 -13.28 3.09
CA ASP A 145 -6.42 -14.28 2.19
C ASP A 145 -7.95 -14.28 2.15
N GLY A 146 -8.56 -13.19 2.63
CA GLY A 146 -10.00 -12.96 2.63
C GLY A 146 -10.77 -13.64 3.75
N LYS A 147 -10.16 -14.58 4.48
CA LYS A 147 -10.84 -15.29 5.59
C LYS A 147 -10.75 -14.54 6.92
N SER A 148 -9.72 -13.75 7.11
CA SER A 148 -9.45 -13.02 8.36
C SER A 148 -9.62 -11.51 8.27
N ASN A 149 -9.88 -10.96 7.08
CA ASN A 149 -10.02 -9.52 6.90
C ASN A 149 -11.44 -9.13 6.46
N PRO A 150 -12.27 -8.57 7.34
CA PRO A 150 -13.65 -8.16 7.01
C PRO A 150 -13.71 -7.08 5.94
N ASN A 151 -12.62 -6.35 5.72
CA ASN A 151 -12.54 -5.27 4.74
C ASN A 151 -11.91 -5.69 3.40
N ALA A 152 -11.55 -6.97 3.21
CA ALA A 152 -10.84 -7.45 2.02
C ALA A 152 -11.55 -7.09 0.70
N GLU A 153 -12.88 -7.26 0.63
CA GLU A 153 -13.66 -6.93 -0.56
C GLU A 153 -13.68 -5.43 -0.87
N LYS A 154 -13.77 -4.58 0.18
CA LYS A 154 -13.68 -3.12 0.04
C LYS A 154 -12.34 -2.72 -0.58
N PHE A 155 -11.23 -3.29 -0.08
CA PHE A 155 -9.90 -2.97 -0.61
C PHE A 155 -9.68 -3.52 -2.01
N LYS A 156 -10.14 -4.72 -2.32
CA LYS A 156 -10.12 -5.26 -3.69
C LYS A 156 -10.85 -4.31 -4.67
N LYS A 157 -11.99 -3.78 -4.27
CA LYS A 157 -12.75 -2.82 -5.09
C LYS A 157 -11.93 -1.53 -5.30
N ILE A 158 -11.40 -0.94 -4.22
CA ILE A 158 -10.56 0.27 -4.28
C ILE A 158 -9.35 0.07 -5.21
N GLN A 159 -8.66 -1.06 -5.06
CA GLN A 159 -7.50 -1.41 -5.88
C GLN A 159 -7.85 -1.62 -7.35
N LYS A 160 -8.96 -2.32 -7.61
CA LYS A 160 -9.46 -2.55 -8.98
C LYS A 160 -9.81 -1.23 -9.68
N GLU A 161 -10.49 -0.31 -9.00
CA GLU A 161 -10.85 1.01 -9.54
C GLU A 161 -9.62 1.85 -9.90
N ARG A 162 -8.49 1.64 -9.21
CA ARG A 162 -7.21 2.31 -9.44
C ARG A 162 -6.26 1.54 -10.35
N ASN A 163 -6.72 0.44 -10.95
CA ASN A 163 -5.93 -0.47 -11.78
C ASN A 163 -4.68 -1.03 -11.06
N MET A 164 -4.74 -1.16 -9.74
CA MET A 164 -3.67 -1.73 -8.93
C MET A 164 -3.78 -3.26 -8.90
N ASN A 165 -3.64 -3.89 -10.05
CA ASN A 165 -3.59 -5.34 -10.22
C ASN A 165 -2.16 -5.88 -10.04
N GLU A 166 -1.96 -7.15 -10.32
CA GLU A 166 -0.65 -7.81 -10.22
C GLU A 166 0.38 -7.19 -11.19
N ASP A 167 -0.09 -6.67 -12.34
CA ASP A 167 0.76 -6.01 -13.34
C ASP A 167 1.25 -4.61 -12.90
N TRP A 168 0.75 -4.10 -11.77
CA TRP A 168 1.18 -2.81 -11.23
C TRP A 168 2.58 -2.84 -10.62
N ASN A 169 3.12 -4.01 -10.37
CA ASN A 169 4.47 -4.18 -9.88
C ASN A 169 5.48 -3.86 -10.99
N GLY A 170 6.51 -3.10 -10.67
CA GLY A 170 7.57 -2.90 -11.63
C GLY A 170 8.32 -1.60 -11.48
N VAL A 171 9.25 -1.41 -12.38
CA VAL A 171 10.04 -0.19 -12.48
C VAL A 171 9.49 0.68 -13.61
N SER A 172 9.25 1.94 -13.29
CA SER A 172 8.95 2.97 -14.28
C SER A 172 10.24 3.64 -14.72
N ILE A 173 10.55 3.61 -16.00
CA ILE A 173 11.74 4.26 -16.56
C ILE A 173 11.30 5.43 -17.42
N LEU A 174 11.72 6.64 -17.01
CA LEU A 174 11.42 7.90 -17.65
C LEU A 174 12.64 8.42 -18.42
N ARG A 175 12.41 8.79 -19.66
CA ARG A 175 13.36 9.53 -20.50
C ARG A 175 12.80 10.90 -20.80
N ASN A 176 13.45 11.96 -20.35
CA ASN A 176 12.95 13.33 -20.51
C ASN A 176 11.46 13.43 -20.10
N ASP A 177 11.11 12.95 -18.89
CA ASP A 177 9.75 12.94 -18.34
C ASP A 177 8.72 12.04 -19.05
N ARG A 178 9.07 11.38 -20.15
CA ARG A 178 8.23 10.40 -20.81
C ARG A 178 8.59 8.99 -20.34
N GLU A 179 7.61 8.21 -19.90
CA GLU A 179 7.83 6.80 -19.60
C GLU A 179 8.08 6.01 -20.88
N VAL A 180 9.24 5.37 -20.93
CA VAL A 180 9.68 4.52 -22.05
C VAL A 180 9.64 3.04 -21.70
N PHE A 181 9.51 2.71 -20.42
CA PHE A 181 9.34 1.35 -19.95
C PHE A 181 8.59 1.34 -18.62
N PHE A 182 7.70 0.37 -18.44
CA PHE A 182 7.08 0.01 -17.18
C PHE A 182 6.91 -1.50 -17.09
N GLY A 183 7.24 -2.07 -15.96
CA GLY A 183 7.07 -3.48 -15.67
C GLY A 183 8.29 -4.11 -15.01
N TYR A 184 8.30 -5.44 -15.00
CA TYR A 184 9.45 -6.19 -14.49
C TYR A 184 10.60 -6.13 -15.46
N PRO A 185 11.70 -5.52 -15.10
CA PRO A 185 12.91 -5.58 -15.91
C PRO A 185 13.63 -6.90 -15.66
N HIS A 186 13.12 -8.02 -16.20
CA HIS A 186 13.85 -9.28 -16.15
C HIS A 186 15.20 -9.17 -16.89
N PRO A 187 16.23 -9.72 -16.37
CA PRO A 187 16.71 -10.26 -15.10
C PRO A 187 17.68 -9.32 -14.37
N TRP A 188 17.48 -8.02 -14.39
CA TRP A 188 18.49 -7.08 -13.94
C TRP A 188 18.32 -6.55 -12.52
N THR A 189 17.33 -7.00 -11.83
CA THR A 189 17.02 -6.53 -10.48
C THR A 189 18.01 -6.98 -9.41
N GLY A 190 19.04 -7.77 -9.81
CA GLY A 190 20.23 -8.03 -8.99
C GLY A 190 19.99 -8.37 -7.51
N GLY A 191 18.96 -9.16 -7.21
CA GLY A 191 18.55 -9.47 -5.84
C GLY A 191 17.44 -8.55 -5.30
N LEU A 192 16.92 -7.61 -6.11
CA LEU A 192 15.66 -6.94 -5.81
C LEU A 192 14.52 -7.84 -6.29
N ASP A 193 13.88 -8.51 -5.34
CA ASP A 193 12.69 -9.29 -5.65
C ASP A 193 11.48 -8.37 -5.76
N LEU A 194 11.29 -7.79 -6.95
CA LEU A 194 10.14 -6.94 -7.26
C LEU A 194 8.84 -7.76 -7.38
N ASN A 195 8.95 -9.08 -7.51
CA ASN A 195 7.80 -9.97 -7.69
C ASN A 195 7.10 -10.34 -6.38
N GLN A 196 7.54 -9.76 -5.26
CA GLN A 196 6.86 -9.98 -3.98
C GLN A 196 5.48 -9.32 -3.98
N PRO A 197 4.48 -9.94 -3.34
CA PRO A 197 3.15 -9.35 -3.18
C PRO A 197 3.19 -7.92 -2.61
N ARG A 198 4.19 -7.62 -1.78
CA ARG A 198 4.43 -6.28 -1.22
C ARG A 198 5.01 -5.29 -2.23
N GLY A 199 5.66 -5.76 -3.29
CA GLY A 199 6.25 -4.92 -4.33
C GLY A 199 5.24 -4.01 -5.02
N ARG A 200 3.97 -4.43 -5.14
CA ARG A 200 2.90 -3.61 -5.72
C ARG A 200 2.64 -2.28 -4.99
N TRP A 201 3.06 -2.18 -3.75
CA TRP A 201 2.91 -0.99 -2.93
C TRP A 201 4.11 -0.06 -2.97
N ILE A 202 5.14 -0.43 -3.72
CA ILE A 202 6.38 0.33 -3.83
C ILE A 202 6.47 0.93 -5.22
N GLY A 203 6.51 2.26 -5.28
CA GLY A 203 6.84 2.99 -6.49
C GLY A 203 8.34 2.98 -6.71
N PHE A 204 8.77 2.49 -7.88
CA PHE A 204 10.17 2.50 -8.28
C PHE A 204 10.29 3.23 -9.61
N GLU A 205 10.83 4.45 -9.60
CA GLU A 205 11.00 5.29 -10.77
C GLU A 205 12.48 5.55 -11.03
N ILE A 206 12.90 5.39 -12.27
CA ILE A 206 14.23 5.78 -12.76
C ILE A 206 14.02 6.87 -13.80
N SER A 207 14.63 8.04 -13.60
CA SER A 207 14.55 9.17 -14.52
C SER A 207 15.91 9.55 -15.06
N PHE A 208 16.01 9.76 -16.37
CA PHE A 208 17.24 10.14 -17.06
C PHE A 208 16.98 11.03 -18.28
N ASN A 209 17.99 11.77 -18.70
CA ASN A 209 17.96 12.61 -19.89
C ASN A 209 18.41 11.85 -21.14
N ALA A 210 18.07 12.37 -22.31
CA ALA A 210 18.37 11.75 -23.61
C ALA A 210 19.86 11.43 -23.83
N VAL A 211 20.77 12.11 -23.16
CA VAL A 211 22.22 11.86 -23.23
C VAL A 211 22.59 10.43 -22.82
N HIS A 212 21.75 9.79 -22.00
CA HIS A 212 21.95 8.41 -21.54
C HIS A 212 21.25 7.35 -22.41
N ASP A 213 20.76 7.71 -23.60
CA ASP A 213 20.09 6.76 -24.51
C ASP A 213 20.94 5.51 -24.78
N LYS A 214 22.26 5.66 -24.95
CA LYS A 214 23.20 4.55 -25.15
C LYS A 214 23.30 3.67 -23.91
N SER A 215 23.34 4.27 -22.71
CA SER A 215 23.44 3.56 -21.43
C SER A 215 22.17 2.76 -21.10
N PHE A 216 21.00 3.21 -21.56
CA PHE A 216 19.73 2.52 -21.45
C PHE A 216 19.32 1.72 -22.69
N VAL A 217 20.16 1.66 -23.72
CA VAL A 217 19.88 0.96 -24.98
C VAL A 217 18.47 1.30 -25.49
N VAL A 218 18.16 2.60 -25.51
CA VAL A 218 16.82 3.07 -25.93
C VAL A 218 16.68 2.86 -27.43
N LYS A 219 15.64 2.11 -27.83
CA LYS A 219 15.35 1.86 -29.25
C LYS A 219 14.89 3.13 -29.97
N ASN A 220 15.09 3.20 -31.29
CA ASN A 220 14.66 4.34 -32.12
C ASN A 220 13.17 4.66 -31.98
N ILE A 221 12.32 3.66 -31.80
CA ILE A 221 10.87 3.81 -31.59
C ILE A 221 10.53 4.31 -30.16
N LYS A 222 11.54 4.55 -29.31
CA LYS A 222 11.39 5.03 -27.93
C LYS A 222 10.45 4.16 -27.08
N THR A 223 10.36 2.88 -27.38
CA THR A 223 9.65 1.87 -26.59
C THR A 223 10.66 0.87 -26.04
N GLY A 224 10.70 0.74 -24.73
CA GLY A 224 11.66 -0.11 -24.04
C GLY A 224 12.99 0.58 -23.74
N ALA A 225 13.45 0.39 -22.53
CA ALA A 225 14.75 0.81 -22.03
C ALA A 225 15.37 -0.37 -21.27
N LYS A 226 16.63 -0.65 -21.55
CA LYS A 226 17.36 -1.74 -20.89
C LYS A 226 18.74 -1.23 -20.49
N PRO A 227 18.99 -0.90 -19.24
CA PRO A 227 20.29 -0.39 -18.82
C PRO A 227 21.41 -1.41 -19.08
N VAL A 228 22.57 -0.92 -19.48
CA VAL A 228 23.78 -1.74 -19.63
C VAL A 228 24.17 -2.39 -18.30
N ARG A 229 24.95 -3.47 -18.36
CA ARG A 229 25.26 -4.31 -17.18
C ARG A 229 25.82 -3.51 -16.00
N GLU A 230 26.71 -2.59 -16.24
CA GLU A 230 27.37 -1.81 -15.19
C GLU A 230 26.42 -0.78 -14.58
N LEU A 231 25.59 -0.14 -15.39
CA LEU A 231 24.56 0.77 -14.91
C LEU A 231 23.52 0.02 -14.05
N LYS A 232 23.15 -1.20 -14.45
CA LYS A 232 22.29 -2.06 -13.62
C LYS A 232 22.88 -2.28 -12.24
N LYS A 233 24.18 -2.61 -12.16
CA LYS A 233 24.88 -2.80 -10.88
C LYS A 233 24.84 -1.51 -10.04
N ALA A 234 25.10 -0.36 -10.65
CA ALA A 234 25.06 0.93 -9.98
C ALA A 234 23.65 1.26 -9.45
N ILE A 235 22.61 1.05 -10.28
CA ILE A 235 21.21 1.23 -9.86
C ILE A 235 20.86 0.28 -8.71
N THR A 236 21.23 -0.99 -8.82
CA THR A 236 20.95 -1.99 -7.77
C THR A 236 21.66 -1.66 -6.46
N ALA A 237 22.91 -1.21 -6.53
CA ALA A 237 23.66 -0.82 -5.33
C ALA A 237 23.04 0.41 -4.65
N ALA A 238 22.61 1.40 -5.42
CA ALA A 238 22.01 2.63 -4.90
C ALA A 238 20.57 2.41 -4.37
N ALA A 239 19.74 1.72 -5.14
CA ALA A 239 18.31 1.55 -4.85
C ALA A 239 18.01 0.34 -3.93
N GLY A 240 18.89 -0.66 -3.91
CA GLY A 240 18.67 -1.92 -3.17
C GLY A 240 18.35 -1.73 -1.69
N PRO A 241 19.16 -0.99 -0.94
CA PRO A 241 18.90 -0.72 0.48
C PRO A 241 17.56 0.00 0.69
N LEU A 242 17.24 0.98 -0.18
CA LEU A 242 16.01 1.77 -0.10
C LEU A 242 14.79 0.91 -0.38
N TYR A 243 14.87 0.05 -1.39
CA TYR A 243 13.80 -0.88 -1.72
C TYR A 243 13.53 -1.89 -0.59
N LYS A 244 14.59 -2.43 0.02
CA LYS A 244 14.46 -3.33 1.17
C LYS A 244 13.83 -2.62 2.36
N ASN A 245 14.22 -1.37 2.64
CA ASN A 245 13.61 -0.55 3.69
C ASN A 245 12.12 -0.32 3.41
N ALA A 246 11.75 0.00 2.15
CA ALA A 246 10.36 0.15 1.75
C ALA A 246 9.55 -1.13 1.97
N LEU A 247 10.09 -2.30 1.59
CA LEU A 247 9.45 -3.60 1.83
C LEU A 247 9.23 -3.87 3.32
N GLU A 248 10.21 -3.54 4.15
CA GLU A 248 10.11 -3.74 5.60
C GLU A 248 9.06 -2.81 6.22
N LYS A 249 9.01 -1.54 5.84
CA LYS A 249 7.96 -0.60 6.27
C LYS A 249 6.55 -1.09 5.88
N VAL A 250 6.38 -1.61 4.66
CA VAL A 250 5.10 -2.20 4.23
C VAL A 250 4.75 -3.40 5.09
N LYS A 251 5.73 -4.27 5.39
CA LYS A 251 5.53 -5.44 6.25
C LYS A 251 5.08 -5.04 7.65
N GLN A 252 5.82 -4.14 8.32
CA GLN A 252 5.51 -3.67 9.67
C GLN A 252 4.09 -3.09 9.76
N GLN A 253 3.64 -2.37 8.74
CA GLN A 253 2.27 -1.85 8.71
C GLN A 253 1.21 -2.94 8.56
N TRP A 254 1.49 -3.98 7.77
CA TRP A 254 0.59 -5.12 7.67
C TRP A 254 0.52 -5.91 8.97
N ASP A 255 1.67 -6.16 9.57
CA ASP A 255 1.75 -6.87 10.84
C ASP A 255 0.95 -6.11 11.94
N LYS A 256 1.09 -4.77 11.96
CA LYS A 256 0.28 -3.92 12.84
C LYS A 256 -1.21 -3.99 12.53
N TYR A 257 -1.59 -3.93 11.26
CA TYR A 257 -3.00 -3.98 10.87
C TYR A 257 -3.64 -5.33 11.23
N GLU A 258 -2.94 -6.44 10.99
CA GLU A 258 -3.40 -7.78 11.38
C GLU A 258 -3.56 -7.89 12.91
N ALA A 259 -2.60 -7.33 13.65
CA ALA A 259 -2.70 -7.27 15.10
C ALA A 259 -3.90 -6.44 15.60
N ASP A 260 -4.13 -5.27 14.99
CA ASP A 260 -5.28 -4.42 15.33
C ASP A 260 -6.61 -5.13 15.02
N LEU A 261 -6.72 -5.84 13.88
CA LEU A 261 -7.91 -6.65 13.55
C LEU A 261 -8.12 -7.82 14.53
N GLU A 262 -7.06 -8.50 14.92
CA GLU A 262 -7.13 -9.58 15.89
C GLU A 262 -7.64 -9.05 17.24
N ILE A 263 -7.13 -7.90 17.69
CA ILE A 263 -7.60 -7.22 18.88
C ILE A 263 -9.09 -6.86 18.74
N GLU A 264 -9.50 -6.30 17.61
CA GLU A 264 -10.88 -5.88 17.38
C GLU A 264 -11.84 -7.08 17.28
N SER A 265 -11.45 -8.16 16.61
CA SER A 265 -12.26 -9.38 16.51
C SER A 265 -12.51 -10.01 17.89
N ARG A 266 -11.51 -10.01 18.76
CA ARG A 266 -11.64 -10.52 20.13
C ARG A 266 -12.55 -9.63 20.97
N ARG A 267 -12.48 -8.30 20.78
CA ARG A 267 -13.40 -7.35 21.42
C ARG A 267 -14.86 -7.54 20.98
N SER A 268 -15.08 -7.83 19.69
CA SER A 268 -16.44 -8.03 19.17
C SER A 268 -17.07 -9.34 19.65
N THR A 269 -16.27 -10.36 20.01
CA THR A 269 -16.76 -11.65 20.50
C THR A 269 -17.22 -11.59 21.97
N THR A 270 -16.68 -10.64 22.74
CA THR A 270 -17.01 -10.48 24.17
C THR A 270 -17.87 -9.26 24.48
N GLY A 271 -18.24 -8.50 23.45
CA GLY A 271 -19.13 -7.35 23.59
C GLY A 271 -18.48 -6.09 24.15
N THR A 272 -19.23 -5.01 24.08
CA THR A 272 -18.86 -3.64 24.48
C THR A 272 -18.45 -3.46 25.95
N GLY A 273 -18.56 -4.50 26.76
CA GLY A 273 -18.27 -4.45 28.20
C GLY A 273 -16.82 -4.17 28.54
N HIS A 274 -15.87 -4.79 27.82
CA HIS A 274 -14.45 -4.61 28.08
C HIS A 274 -13.97 -3.21 27.71
N GLU A 275 -14.39 -2.69 26.55
CA GLU A 275 -14.04 -1.32 26.14
C GLU A 275 -14.57 -0.25 27.09
N VAL A 276 -15.80 -0.43 27.57
CA VAL A 276 -16.38 0.48 28.55
C VAL A 276 -15.57 0.44 29.85
N ALA A 277 -15.24 -0.77 30.34
CA ALA A 277 -14.42 -0.94 31.54
C ALA A 277 -13.01 -0.35 31.39
N GLU A 278 -12.33 -0.62 30.27
CA GLU A 278 -11.01 -0.06 29.95
C GLU A 278 -11.06 1.47 29.85
N ASN A 279 -12.09 2.03 29.22
CA ASN A 279 -12.26 3.48 29.09
C ASN A 279 -12.54 4.18 30.42
N ILE A 280 -13.34 3.57 31.29
CA ILE A 280 -13.54 4.06 32.65
C ILE A 280 -12.24 4.01 33.45
N ALA A 281 -11.47 2.93 33.27
CA ALA A 281 -10.19 2.74 33.95
C ALA A 281 -9.05 3.66 33.46
N LYS A 282 -9.13 4.20 32.23
CA LYS A 282 -8.12 5.13 31.69
C LYS A 282 -7.87 6.37 32.55
N GLY A 283 -8.86 6.83 33.28
CA GLY A 283 -8.74 7.95 34.19
C GLY A 283 -8.21 7.59 35.60
N GLN A 284 -7.99 6.30 35.88
CA GLN A 284 -7.54 5.81 37.18
C GLN A 284 -6.01 5.59 37.15
N LYS A 285 -5.37 5.74 38.31
CA LYS A 285 -3.98 5.34 38.49
C LYS A 285 -3.90 3.80 38.43
N GLY A 286 -2.88 3.27 37.77
CA GLY A 286 -2.61 1.84 37.74
C GLY A 286 -2.51 1.23 39.15
N PRO A 287 -2.60 -0.11 39.30
CA PRO A 287 -2.61 -0.76 40.57
C PRO A 287 -1.33 -0.46 41.36
N LYS A 288 -1.48 0.01 42.60
CA LYS A 288 -0.37 0.39 43.48
C LYS A 288 0.64 -0.74 43.69
N ASP A 289 0.18 -1.99 43.65
CA ASP A 289 1.02 -3.18 43.88
C ASP A 289 1.92 -3.54 42.69
N ALA A 290 1.60 -3.10 41.48
CA ALA A 290 2.45 -3.25 40.32
C ALA A 290 3.80 -2.51 40.48
N LEU A 291 3.82 -1.41 41.22
CA LEU A 291 4.99 -0.57 41.46
C LEU A 291 5.91 -1.08 42.59
N THR A 292 5.40 -1.94 43.49
CA THR A 292 6.14 -2.37 44.70
C THR A 292 6.78 -3.73 44.59
N GLN A 293 6.24 -4.62 43.75
CA GLN A 293 6.69 -6.03 43.72
C GLN A 293 7.79 -6.37 42.70
N ASN A 294 8.02 -5.55 41.67
CA ASN A 294 9.05 -5.88 40.68
C ASN A 294 9.64 -4.62 40.03
N LYS A 295 10.95 -4.40 40.22
CA LYS A 295 11.69 -3.26 39.67
C LYS A 295 12.14 -3.49 38.21
N ASP A 296 11.89 -4.65 37.64
CA ASP A 296 12.36 -5.04 36.31
C ASP A 296 11.19 -4.91 35.30
N GLU A 297 11.17 -3.79 34.60
CA GLU A 297 10.18 -3.47 33.59
C GLU A 297 10.14 -4.50 32.44
N ILE A 298 11.32 -5.00 32.02
CA ILE A 298 11.44 -5.99 30.96
C ILE A 298 10.75 -7.29 31.36
N LYS A 299 10.93 -7.70 32.62
CA LYS A 299 10.33 -8.92 33.15
C LYS A 299 8.82 -8.80 33.33
N LEU A 300 8.33 -7.64 33.78
CA LEU A 300 6.89 -7.38 33.89
C LEU A 300 6.19 -7.42 32.53
N ASN A 301 6.77 -6.76 31.54
CA ASN A 301 6.22 -6.75 30.18
C ASN A 301 6.31 -8.15 29.55
N ALA A 302 7.38 -8.93 29.82
CA ALA A 302 7.48 -10.30 29.34
C ALA A 302 6.37 -11.19 29.94
N ASN A 303 6.11 -11.10 31.25
CA ASN A 303 5.04 -11.86 31.89
C ASN A 303 3.66 -11.50 31.34
N ALA A 304 3.40 -10.20 31.09
CA ALA A 304 2.15 -9.74 30.47
C ALA A 304 1.99 -10.28 29.03
N LEU A 305 3.08 -10.35 28.29
CA LEU A 305 3.10 -10.90 26.93
C LEU A 305 3.00 -12.44 26.93
N ASP A 306 3.47 -13.11 27.97
CA ASP A 306 3.33 -14.57 28.10
C ASP A 306 1.86 -14.99 28.30
N LEU A 307 1.03 -14.14 28.93
CA LEU A 307 -0.42 -14.36 28.96
C LEU A 307 -1.07 -14.31 27.58
N LEU A 308 -0.38 -13.69 26.63
CA LEU A 308 -0.79 -13.54 25.25
C LEU A 308 -0.03 -14.49 24.30
N ALA A 309 0.67 -15.50 24.85
CA ALA A 309 1.57 -16.39 24.12
C ALA A 309 0.93 -17.22 22.99
N GLU A 310 -0.38 -17.40 23.04
CA GLU A 310 -1.15 -18.04 21.96
C GLU A 310 -1.34 -17.14 20.73
N GLN A 311 -0.89 -15.89 20.81
CA GLN A 311 -1.01 -14.91 19.74
C GLN A 311 0.25 -14.88 18.88
N SER A 312 0.10 -14.55 17.61
CA SER A 312 1.22 -14.49 16.68
C SER A 312 2.31 -13.54 17.19
N ARG A 313 3.57 -13.85 16.93
CA ARG A 313 4.73 -12.98 17.24
C ARG A 313 4.56 -11.56 16.69
N GLN A 314 3.72 -11.39 15.69
CA GLN A 314 3.45 -10.14 14.99
C GLN A 314 2.50 -9.22 15.79
N ALA A 315 1.60 -9.80 16.57
CA ALA A 315 0.73 -9.05 17.48
C ALA A 315 1.47 -8.47 18.70
N ARG A 316 2.64 -9.01 19.02
CA ARG A 316 3.37 -8.68 20.24
C ARG A 316 3.71 -7.20 20.39
N ALA A 317 4.24 -6.56 19.35
CA ALA A 317 4.57 -5.13 19.36
C ALA A 317 3.35 -4.21 19.52
N ALA A 318 2.20 -4.60 18.93
CA ALA A 318 0.97 -3.86 19.07
C ALA A 318 0.41 -3.93 20.50
N TRP A 319 0.52 -5.09 21.14
CA TRP A 319 0.16 -5.28 22.54
C TRP A 319 1.07 -4.52 23.49
N GLU A 320 2.37 -4.52 23.25
CA GLU A 320 3.34 -3.71 24.01
C GLU A 320 2.99 -2.22 23.95
N ALA A 321 2.68 -1.71 22.76
CA ALA A 321 2.23 -0.32 22.60
C ALA A 321 0.92 -0.04 23.34
N LYS A 322 -0.02 -1.00 23.35
CA LYS A 322 -1.28 -0.87 24.11
C LYS A 322 -1.05 -0.85 25.62
N PHE A 323 -0.16 -1.68 26.15
CA PHE A 323 0.19 -1.71 27.56
C PHE A 323 0.80 -0.38 28.04
N GLN A 324 1.57 0.30 27.18
CA GLN A 324 2.13 1.60 27.49
C GLN A 324 1.11 2.73 27.45
N SER A 325 0.00 2.55 26.73
CA SER A 325 -1.03 3.59 26.53
C SER A 325 -2.24 3.48 27.48
N GLN A 326 -2.40 2.34 28.18
CA GLN A 326 -3.56 2.06 29.01
C GLN A 326 -3.18 1.40 30.34
N PRO A 327 -3.73 1.87 31.50
CA PRO A 327 -3.42 1.30 32.80
C PRO A 327 -3.97 -0.12 32.98
N TYR A 328 -5.00 -0.49 32.24
CA TYR A 328 -5.61 -1.82 32.26
C TYR A 328 -5.92 -2.29 30.86
N THR A 329 -5.68 -3.57 30.60
CA THR A 329 -6.00 -4.23 29.33
C THR A 329 -6.73 -5.53 29.65
N ILE A 330 -7.87 -5.76 29.00
CA ILE A 330 -8.67 -6.96 29.19
C ILE A 330 -8.61 -7.77 27.89
N VAL A 331 -8.33 -9.06 28.01
CA VAL A 331 -8.25 -9.99 26.89
C VAL A 331 -8.94 -11.30 27.23
N ASP A 332 -9.35 -12.03 26.22
CA ASP A 332 -9.95 -13.34 26.35
C ASP A 332 -9.00 -14.45 25.95
N GLY A 333 -9.17 -15.62 26.53
CA GLY A 333 -8.43 -16.82 26.16
C GLY A 333 -9.19 -18.07 26.59
N GLU A 334 -8.74 -19.20 26.07
CA GLU A 334 -9.30 -20.50 26.40
C GLU A 334 -8.21 -21.38 27.00
N TRP A 335 -8.41 -21.85 28.22
CA TRP A 335 -7.54 -22.84 28.82
C TRP A 335 -8.30 -23.80 29.72
N LYS A 336 -7.73 -24.97 29.97
CA LYS A 336 -8.27 -25.98 30.85
C LYS A 336 -7.81 -25.68 32.25
N GLY A 337 -8.76 -25.58 33.21
CA GLY A 337 -8.48 -25.35 34.63
C GLY A 337 -9.59 -24.54 35.27
N ASP A 338 -9.47 -24.39 36.60
CA ASP A 338 -10.46 -23.74 37.42
C ASP A 338 -10.27 -22.23 37.55
N ASP A 339 -9.19 -21.71 36.97
CA ASP A 339 -8.92 -20.27 36.99
C ASP A 339 -9.89 -19.52 36.08
N PHE A 340 -10.66 -18.58 36.64
CA PHE A 340 -11.56 -17.72 35.92
C PHE A 340 -10.82 -16.60 35.18
N VAL A 341 -9.75 -16.05 35.80
CA VAL A 341 -8.96 -14.95 35.27
C VAL A 341 -7.49 -15.13 35.61
N GLN A 342 -6.62 -14.77 34.71
CA GLN A 342 -5.19 -14.62 34.94
C GLN A 342 -4.81 -13.15 34.85
N ILE A 343 -3.97 -12.68 35.78
CA ILE A 343 -3.54 -11.28 35.86
C ILE A 343 -2.01 -11.22 35.78
N ALA A 344 -1.50 -10.39 34.88
CA ALA A 344 -0.10 -10.02 34.88
C ALA A 344 0.04 -8.51 34.98
N TYR A 345 0.97 -8.06 35.80
CA TYR A 345 1.25 -6.65 35.99
C TYR A 345 2.28 -6.15 34.99
N THR A 346 2.09 -4.92 34.51
CA THR A 346 3.08 -4.14 33.76
C THR A 346 3.63 -3.02 34.65
N LYS A 347 4.59 -2.25 34.17
CA LYS A 347 5.14 -1.11 34.93
C LYS A 347 4.07 -0.10 35.33
N GLU A 348 3.12 0.18 34.46
CA GLU A 348 2.13 1.23 34.64
C GLU A 348 0.68 0.71 34.77
N GLY A 349 0.49 -0.62 34.65
CA GLY A 349 -0.84 -1.19 34.64
C GLY A 349 -0.92 -2.69 34.85
N ALA A 350 -2.01 -3.29 34.41
CA ALA A 350 -2.24 -4.72 34.45
C ALA A 350 -2.96 -5.25 33.21
N VAL A 351 -2.66 -6.47 32.84
CA VAL A 351 -3.35 -7.26 31.81
C VAL A 351 -4.17 -8.33 32.52
N MET A 352 -5.46 -8.38 32.22
CA MET A 352 -6.38 -9.39 32.70
C MET A 352 -6.81 -10.29 31.54
N LYS A 353 -6.64 -11.60 31.67
CA LYS A 353 -7.07 -12.60 30.70
C LYS A 353 -8.20 -13.43 31.26
N TYR A 354 -9.39 -13.35 30.66
CA TYR A 354 -10.56 -14.15 31.05
C TYR A 354 -10.55 -15.52 30.38
N ASN A 355 -10.93 -16.55 31.14
CA ASN A 355 -11.09 -17.89 30.61
C ASN A 355 -12.51 -18.10 30.04
N LEU A 356 -12.64 -18.07 28.73
CA LEU A 356 -13.92 -18.29 28.03
C LEU A 356 -14.48 -19.70 28.26
N SER A 357 -13.62 -20.67 28.57
CA SER A 357 -14.04 -22.04 28.84
C SER A 357 -14.59 -22.24 30.28
N HIS A 358 -14.35 -21.27 31.17
CA HIS A 358 -14.78 -21.34 32.55
C HIS A 358 -16.32 -21.28 32.69
N PRO A 359 -16.96 -22.12 33.55
CA PRO A 359 -18.42 -22.15 33.70
C PRO A 359 -19.04 -20.79 34.01
N LEU A 360 -18.42 -20.00 34.90
CA LEU A 360 -18.92 -18.66 35.25
C LEU A 360 -18.89 -17.70 34.04
N HIS A 361 -17.88 -17.77 33.19
CA HIS A 361 -17.83 -16.94 31.98
C HIS A 361 -18.93 -17.30 30.99
N LYS A 362 -19.15 -18.60 30.76
CA LYS A 362 -20.25 -19.08 29.91
C LYS A 362 -21.62 -18.64 30.45
N GLU A 363 -21.79 -18.65 31.77
CA GLU A 363 -23.00 -18.18 32.39
C GLU A 363 -23.24 -16.67 32.22
N ILE A 364 -22.19 -15.85 32.33
CA ILE A 364 -22.25 -14.40 32.05
C ILE A 364 -22.74 -14.16 30.65
N ILE A 365 -22.10 -14.83 29.64
CA ILE A 365 -22.47 -14.69 28.24
C ILE A 365 -23.93 -15.12 28.00
N ASN A 366 -24.35 -16.25 28.55
CA ASN A 366 -25.71 -16.71 28.40
C ASN A 366 -26.74 -15.72 28.97
N ILE A 367 -26.45 -15.14 30.13
CA ILE A 367 -27.35 -14.15 30.76
C ILE A 367 -27.36 -12.87 29.88
N SER A 368 -26.22 -12.39 29.46
CA SER A 368 -26.11 -11.18 28.63
C SER A 368 -26.86 -11.33 27.31
N THR A 369 -26.65 -12.43 26.60
CA THR A 369 -27.35 -12.73 25.34
C THR A 369 -28.87 -12.88 25.55
N SER A 370 -29.27 -13.47 26.67
CA SER A 370 -30.70 -13.57 27.01
C SER A 370 -31.32 -12.19 27.27
N MET A 371 -30.57 -11.27 27.89
CA MET A 371 -31.05 -9.91 28.14
C MET A 371 -31.14 -9.07 26.85
N GLU A 372 -30.21 -9.24 25.92
CA GLU A 372 -30.23 -8.51 24.64
C GLU A 372 -31.45 -8.84 23.77
N ASN A 373 -31.98 -10.07 23.90
CA ASN A 373 -33.09 -10.55 23.09
C ASN A 373 -34.44 -10.54 23.82
N GLU A 374 -34.47 -10.08 25.08
CA GLU A 374 -35.67 -10.11 25.91
C GLU A 374 -36.34 -8.74 26.02
N SER A 375 -37.63 -8.69 25.79
CA SER A 375 -38.45 -7.48 25.88
C SER A 375 -39.35 -7.46 27.13
N ASP A 376 -39.44 -8.57 27.87
CA ASP A 376 -40.28 -8.69 29.07
C ASP A 376 -39.56 -8.11 30.30
N PRO A 377 -40.12 -7.07 30.98
CA PRO A 377 -39.46 -6.42 32.11
C PRO A 377 -39.21 -7.35 33.32
N GLU A 378 -40.08 -8.31 33.57
CA GLU A 378 -39.91 -9.25 34.71
C GLU A 378 -38.78 -10.25 34.43
N LYS A 379 -38.66 -10.72 33.20
CA LYS A 379 -37.55 -11.60 32.79
C LYS A 379 -36.21 -10.85 32.77
N LEU A 380 -36.17 -9.60 32.30
CA LEU A 380 -35.01 -8.73 32.39
C LEU A 380 -34.55 -8.55 33.83
N LYS A 381 -35.50 -8.31 34.77
CA LYS A 381 -35.22 -8.17 36.18
C LYS A 381 -34.67 -9.47 36.79
N ALA A 382 -35.21 -10.61 36.41
CA ALA A 382 -34.70 -11.91 36.83
C ALA A 382 -33.27 -12.16 36.32
N SER A 383 -32.97 -11.88 35.04
CA SER A 383 -31.63 -11.98 34.44
C SER A 383 -30.65 -11.03 35.14
N ALA A 384 -31.04 -9.81 35.44
CA ALA A 384 -30.21 -8.85 36.17
C ALA A 384 -29.86 -9.34 37.59
N LYS A 385 -30.81 -9.95 38.32
CA LYS A 385 -30.51 -10.58 39.59
C LYS A 385 -29.53 -11.74 39.49
N ARG A 386 -29.70 -12.58 38.46
CA ARG A 386 -28.79 -13.71 38.19
C ARG A 386 -27.37 -13.23 37.87
N LEU A 387 -27.23 -12.19 37.05
CA LEU A 387 -25.93 -11.57 36.76
C LEU A 387 -25.25 -11.03 38.03
N LYS A 388 -26.04 -10.42 38.95
CA LYS A 388 -25.51 -9.98 40.23
C LYS A 388 -24.97 -11.14 41.08
N VAL A 389 -25.66 -12.26 41.12
CA VAL A 389 -25.20 -13.46 41.85
C VAL A 389 -23.88 -13.97 41.26
N VAL A 390 -23.78 -14.02 39.93
CA VAL A 390 -22.52 -14.43 39.27
C VAL A 390 -21.37 -13.48 39.61
N ASN A 391 -21.61 -12.17 39.60
CA ASN A 391 -20.61 -11.18 40.02
C ASN A 391 -20.17 -11.37 41.48
N ASP A 392 -21.12 -11.61 42.38
CA ASP A 392 -20.82 -11.85 43.79
C ASP A 392 -19.98 -13.13 43.96
N LEU A 393 -20.27 -14.20 43.21
CA LEU A 393 -19.47 -15.44 43.20
C LEU A 393 -18.04 -15.20 42.69
N ILE A 394 -17.88 -14.39 41.65
CA ILE A 394 -16.53 -13.99 41.12
C ILE A 394 -15.77 -13.25 42.22
N LEU A 395 -16.39 -12.25 42.87
CA LEU A 395 -15.74 -11.51 43.94
C LEU A 395 -15.32 -12.40 45.12
N LEU A 396 -16.18 -13.36 45.51
CA LEU A 396 -15.88 -14.33 46.54
C LEU A 396 -14.72 -15.28 46.17
N SER A 397 -14.49 -15.55 44.90
CA SER A 397 -13.39 -16.38 44.45
C SER A 397 -12.00 -15.71 44.57
N PHE A 398 -11.96 -14.40 44.79
CA PHE A 398 -10.76 -13.62 45.07
C PHE A 398 -10.51 -13.35 46.57
N CYS A 399 -11.43 -13.71 47.43
CA CYS A 399 -11.27 -13.66 48.90
C CYS A 399 -10.69 -14.96 49.46
#